data_76c63a12bd0a5f270f6aafe76002891f
#
_entry.id   76c63a12bd0a5f270f6aafe76002891f
#
_cell.length_a   1.000
_cell.length_b   1.000
_cell.length_c   1.000
_cell.angle_alpha   90.00
_cell.angle_beta   90.00
_cell.angle_gamma   90.00
#
_symmetry.space_group_name_H-M   'P 1'
#
loop_
_entity.id
_entity.type
_entity.pdbx_description
1 polymer ?
#
loop_
_entity_poly.entity_id
_entity_poly.type
_entity_poly.pdbx_seq_one_letter_code
_entity_poly.pdbx_strand_id
1 'polypeptide(L)'
;GDHRELHSFPTRRSSDLWDLARGVYLHGFWCYEWSDETLKAATYDPETRELRLAAKHGYGIGNPRQKDAKREFYAIHVFEELDRPGEYYLDRQNQKLYFWPPGDLDKTPVFLSLCRNPLLKATGSSHLVLRDLVFENGCGNAVELQDCRQTRVEKCLVRNMGLSGVMSSGGADNHVVRCEITRVGVRAVGMTAGDRKTLASGNCSVVGNQLHELGRYDWQNGRGVNLGGCGNRVAHNLIHHCPTGGVSYSGNEHLLELNEVHHVCLVYGDVGVFYTGRDWASQGNVVRWNYIHSIVNRPGGSGSQAIYLDDCDSGDTVVGNIVFGGVGRGVLLGGGRDNTIRGNLFIGLPKGIHVDARGPRAITLDRPGSWNLRARAEEVDYLSPLWRERYPRLARVLDEEPLLPMGNVLRDNIFVGCKEPFALAKDVKEEWL
;
A
#
# COMPACT_ATOMS: atom_id res chain seq x y z
N GLY A 1 -20.40 -3.24 5.22
CA GLY A 1 -20.29 -3.62 6.61
C GLY A 1 -19.25 -2.76 7.28
N ASP A 2 -19.57 -2.29 8.47
CA ASP A 2 -18.73 -1.38 9.25
C ASP A 2 -17.43 -2.10 9.64
N HIS A 3 -16.27 -1.60 9.25
CA HIS A 3 -14.96 -2.17 9.55
C HIS A 3 -14.52 -2.02 11.01
N ARG A 4 -15.45 -1.70 11.92
CA ARG A 4 -15.10 -1.33 13.31
C ARG A 4 -14.94 -2.47 14.29
N GLU A 5 -15.20 -3.69 13.91
CA GLU A 5 -14.97 -4.81 14.77
C GLU A 5 -14.19 -5.89 14.03
N LEU A 6 -12.88 -5.91 14.22
CA LEU A 6 -12.11 -7.14 14.18
C LEU A 6 -12.69 -8.01 15.29
N HIS A 7 -13.69 -8.81 14.92
CA HIS A 7 -14.45 -9.60 15.88
C HIS A 7 -13.51 -10.50 16.66
N SER A 8 -13.75 -10.48 17.94
CA SER A 8 -13.27 -11.45 18.91
C SER A 8 -13.13 -12.82 18.24
N PHE A 9 -12.00 -13.46 18.51
CA PHE A 9 -11.79 -14.88 18.21
C PHE A 9 -13.10 -15.65 18.38
N PRO A 10 -13.41 -16.60 17.49
CA PRO A 10 -14.53 -17.50 17.71
C PRO A 10 -14.49 -17.97 19.16
N THR A 11 -15.60 -17.86 19.83
CA THR A 11 -15.69 -18.33 21.21
C THR A 11 -15.23 -19.78 21.22
N ARG A 12 -14.59 -20.23 22.29
CA ARG A 12 -13.96 -21.58 22.40
C ARG A 12 -14.85 -22.77 21.97
N ARG A 13 -16.12 -22.54 21.64
CA ARG A 13 -17.12 -23.52 21.22
C ARG A 13 -17.41 -23.54 19.72
N SER A 14 -17.11 -22.49 18.95
CA SER A 14 -17.50 -22.42 17.54
C SER A 14 -16.57 -23.26 16.65
N SER A 15 -15.26 -23.26 16.91
CA SER A 15 -14.30 -24.02 16.09
C SER A 15 -14.49 -25.55 16.15
N ASP A 16 -15.10 -26.06 17.24
CA ASP A 16 -15.41 -27.48 17.40
C ASP A 16 -16.51 -27.94 16.42
N LEU A 17 -17.27 -27.00 15.87
CA LEU A 17 -18.38 -27.25 14.95
C LEU A 17 -17.99 -27.10 13.47
N TRP A 18 -16.79 -26.64 13.18
CA TRP A 18 -16.38 -26.35 11.80
C TRP A 18 -16.21 -27.63 10.97
N ASP A 19 -16.95 -27.72 9.86
CA ASP A 19 -16.74 -28.75 8.87
C ASP A 19 -15.61 -28.35 7.91
N LEU A 20 -14.38 -28.73 8.23
CA LEU A 20 -13.19 -28.42 7.43
C LEU A 20 -13.23 -28.99 6.01
N ALA A 21 -14.02 -30.04 5.76
CA ALA A 21 -14.19 -30.64 4.45
C ALA A 21 -14.86 -29.65 3.48
N ARG A 22 -15.67 -28.75 3.98
CA ARG A 22 -16.31 -27.67 3.20
C ARG A 22 -15.35 -26.56 2.81
N GLY A 23 -14.13 -26.53 3.34
CA GLY A 23 -13.09 -25.56 2.99
C GLY A 23 -13.16 -24.30 3.84
N VAL A 24 -12.81 -24.40 5.11
CA VAL A 24 -12.61 -23.27 6.02
C VAL A 24 -11.26 -22.63 5.75
N TYR A 25 -11.21 -21.31 5.73
CA TYR A 25 -9.99 -20.53 5.56
C TYR A 25 -9.82 -19.58 6.75
N LEU A 26 -8.56 -19.30 7.08
CA LEU A 26 -8.17 -18.37 8.12
C LEU A 26 -7.39 -17.23 7.48
N HIS A 27 -7.85 -16.01 7.69
CA HIS A 27 -7.19 -14.80 7.21
C HIS A 27 -6.63 -14.02 8.39
N GLY A 28 -5.37 -13.59 8.30
CA GLY A 28 -4.78 -12.81 9.38
C GLY A 28 -3.28 -12.60 9.28
N PHE A 29 -2.73 -12.03 10.35
CA PHE A 29 -1.30 -11.73 10.50
C PHE A 29 -0.59 -12.88 11.22
N TRP A 30 0.14 -13.70 10.47
CA TRP A 30 0.77 -14.91 10.99
C TRP A 30 2.17 -14.68 11.57
N CYS A 31 2.89 -13.70 11.04
CA CYS A 31 4.26 -13.39 11.44
C CYS A 31 4.43 -11.89 11.75
N TYR A 32 4.28 -11.07 10.75
CA TYR A 32 4.49 -9.61 10.83
C TYR A 32 3.18 -8.84 10.63
N GLU A 33 3.07 -7.66 11.23
CA GLU A 33 1.91 -6.78 11.13
C GLU A 33 1.74 -6.09 9.76
N TRP A 34 2.67 -6.31 8.86
CA TRP A 34 2.64 -5.79 7.48
C TRP A 34 2.40 -6.88 6.43
N SER A 35 2.16 -8.14 6.86
CA SER A 35 1.96 -9.27 5.94
C SER A 35 0.84 -10.16 6.43
N ASP A 36 -0.34 -9.97 5.88
CA ASP A 36 -1.49 -10.86 6.04
C ASP A 36 -1.49 -11.96 4.97
N GLU A 37 -2.14 -13.05 5.25
CA GLU A 37 -2.37 -14.12 4.29
C GLU A 37 -3.62 -14.91 4.65
N THR A 38 -4.32 -15.40 3.62
CA THR A 38 -5.46 -16.31 3.77
C THR A 38 -4.98 -17.74 3.55
N LEU A 39 -5.05 -18.58 4.59
CA LEU A 39 -4.60 -19.96 4.56
C LEU A 39 -5.76 -20.91 4.84
N LYS A 40 -5.82 -22.03 4.10
CA LYS A 40 -6.82 -23.07 4.32
C LYS A 40 -6.51 -23.85 5.61
N ALA A 41 -7.51 -24.07 6.45
CA ALA A 41 -7.43 -25.01 7.56
C ALA A 41 -7.40 -26.45 7.03
N ALA A 42 -6.41 -27.25 7.46
CA ALA A 42 -6.26 -28.65 7.03
C ALA A 42 -6.89 -29.61 8.04
N THR A 43 -6.51 -29.47 9.31
CA THR A 43 -7.04 -30.32 10.39
C THR A 43 -7.23 -29.50 11.66
N TYR A 44 -8.19 -29.91 12.47
CA TYR A 44 -8.41 -29.40 13.81
C TYR A 44 -8.59 -30.56 14.78
N ASP A 45 -7.85 -30.52 15.88
CA ASP A 45 -7.99 -31.48 16.97
C ASP A 45 -8.67 -30.77 18.16
N PRO A 46 -9.90 -31.14 18.52
CA PRO A 46 -10.65 -30.50 19.60
C PRO A 46 -10.09 -30.80 21.00
N GLU A 47 -9.37 -31.92 21.18
CA GLU A 47 -8.81 -32.30 22.50
C GLU A 47 -7.55 -31.44 22.78
N THR A 48 -6.63 -31.36 21.84
CA THR A 48 -5.39 -30.57 21.95
C THR A 48 -5.59 -29.12 21.55
N ARG A 49 -6.69 -28.81 20.83
CA ARG A 49 -6.97 -27.51 20.20
C ARG A 49 -5.90 -27.11 19.19
N GLU A 50 -5.28 -28.08 18.57
CA GLU A 50 -4.29 -27.85 17.53
C GLU A 50 -4.98 -27.72 16.17
N LEU A 51 -4.79 -26.55 15.54
CA LEU A 51 -5.23 -26.30 14.19
C LEU A 51 -4.02 -26.29 13.25
N ARG A 52 -4.03 -27.10 12.20
CA ARG A 52 -2.98 -27.16 11.18
C ARG A 52 -3.46 -26.50 9.92
N LEU A 53 -2.57 -25.75 9.30
CA LEU A 53 -2.78 -25.08 8.01
C LEU A 53 -2.35 -25.97 6.85
N ALA A 54 -3.04 -25.89 5.72
CA ALA A 54 -2.74 -26.68 4.52
C ALA A 54 -1.45 -26.25 3.81
N ALA A 55 -1.00 -25.02 4.05
CA ALA A 55 0.23 -24.46 3.50
C ALA A 55 0.99 -23.67 4.57
N LYS A 56 2.28 -23.49 4.35
CA LYS A 56 3.11 -22.60 5.19
C LYS A 56 2.89 -21.14 4.79
N HIS A 57 2.77 -20.26 5.77
CA HIS A 57 2.88 -18.82 5.53
C HIS A 57 4.29 -18.45 5.05
N GLY A 58 4.41 -17.49 4.15
CA GLY A 58 5.68 -17.08 3.53
C GLY A 58 6.78 -16.73 4.53
N TYR A 59 6.43 -16.10 5.65
CA TYR A 59 7.35 -15.75 6.75
C TYR A 59 7.29 -16.73 7.94
N GLY A 60 6.50 -17.78 7.88
CA GLY A 60 6.24 -18.70 8.99
C GLY A 60 5.19 -18.18 9.97
N ILE A 61 5.03 -18.90 11.08
CA ILE A 61 4.13 -18.51 12.17
C ILE A 61 4.97 -18.04 13.35
N GLY A 62 4.72 -16.84 13.82
CA GLY A 62 5.45 -16.23 14.92
C GLY A 62 6.47 -15.19 14.49
N ASN A 63 6.45 -14.04 15.15
CA ASN A 63 7.40 -12.97 14.90
C ASN A 63 8.70 -13.24 15.68
N PRO A 64 9.84 -13.52 15.01
CA PRO A 64 11.10 -13.80 15.68
C PRO A 64 11.66 -12.58 16.44
N ARG A 65 11.20 -11.36 16.10
CA ARG A 65 11.61 -10.10 16.75
C ARG A 65 10.73 -9.72 17.93
N GLN A 66 9.51 -10.27 18.00
CA GLN A 66 8.50 -9.97 19.03
C GLN A 66 7.82 -11.27 19.43
N LYS A 67 8.44 -12.03 20.34
CA LYS A 67 7.94 -13.36 20.76
C LYS A 67 6.53 -13.35 21.33
N ASP A 68 6.14 -12.27 22.00
CA ASP A 68 4.84 -12.10 22.63
C ASP A 68 3.82 -11.37 21.75
N ALA A 69 4.14 -11.08 20.49
CA ALA A 69 3.20 -10.45 19.56
C ALA A 69 1.98 -11.35 19.35
N LYS A 70 0.80 -10.81 19.60
CA LYS A 70 -0.46 -11.52 19.37
C LYS A 70 -0.62 -11.77 17.87
N ARG A 71 -1.04 -12.99 17.54
CA ARG A 71 -1.49 -13.36 16.19
C ARG A 71 -2.96 -13.05 16.10
N GLU A 72 -3.35 -12.35 15.07
CA GLU A 72 -4.73 -11.99 14.84
C GLU A 72 -5.18 -12.61 13.53
N PHE A 73 -6.19 -13.45 13.59
CA PHE A 73 -6.81 -14.07 12.43
C PHE A 73 -8.31 -14.24 12.68
N TYR A 74 -9.07 -14.37 11.62
CA TYR A 74 -10.47 -14.74 11.67
C TYR A 74 -10.76 -15.84 10.63
N ALA A 75 -11.79 -16.61 10.89
CA ALA A 75 -12.25 -17.63 9.98
C ALA A 75 -13.16 -17.03 8.91
N ILE A 76 -13.07 -17.56 7.70
CA ILE A 76 -13.93 -17.21 6.59
C ILE A 76 -14.46 -18.48 5.91
N HIS A 77 -15.59 -18.37 5.27
CA HIS A 77 -16.26 -19.48 4.61
C HIS A 77 -16.65 -20.60 5.57
N VAL A 78 -17.24 -20.24 6.71
CA VAL A 78 -17.73 -21.16 7.73
C VAL A 78 -19.26 -21.13 7.73
N PHE A 79 -19.90 -22.23 7.37
CA PHE A 79 -21.34 -22.31 7.27
C PHE A 79 -22.02 -22.19 8.64
N GLU A 80 -21.39 -22.80 9.66
CA GLU A 80 -21.87 -22.85 11.03
C GLU A 80 -21.84 -21.49 11.74
N GLU A 81 -21.13 -20.51 11.16
CA GLU A 81 -21.05 -19.13 11.66
C GLU A 81 -21.85 -18.14 10.78
N LEU A 82 -22.82 -18.62 10.04
CA LEU A 82 -23.79 -17.77 9.34
C LEU A 82 -24.86 -17.31 10.34
N ASP A 83 -24.55 -16.33 11.19
CA ASP A 83 -25.33 -15.96 12.37
C ASP A 83 -25.74 -14.49 12.43
N ARG A 84 -25.41 -13.69 11.36
CA ARG A 84 -25.70 -12.25 11.33
C ARG A 84 -26.31 -11.81 10.00
N PRO A 85 -27.18 -10.80 10.00
CA PRO A 85 -27.64 -10.18 8.77
C PRO A 85 -26.49 -9.61 7.92
N GLY A 86 -26.50 -9.86 6.63
CA GLY A 86 -25.49 -9.44 5.67
C GLY A 86 -24.44 -10.52 5.35
N GLU A 87 -24.43 -11.61 6.10
CA GLU A 87 -23.52 -12.73 5.85
C GLU A 87 -24.04 -13.65 4.75
N TYR A 88 -23.09 -14.35 4.13
CA TYR A 88 -23.42 -15.36 3.13
C TYR A 88 -22.41 -16.52 3.14
N TYR A 89 -22.87 -17.68 2.69
CA TYR A 89 -22.06 -18.85 2.48
C TYR A 89 -22.34 -19.44 1.09
N LEU A 90 -21.25 -19.68 0.33
CA LEU A 90 -21.33 -20.28 -0.99
C LEU A 90 -21.01 -21.79 -0.91
N ASP A 91 -22.01 -22.62 -0.90
CA ASP A 91 -21.85 -24.07 -1.01
C ASP A 91 -21.52 -24.44 -2.45
N ARG A 92 -20.24 -24.58 -2.72
CA ARG A 92 -19.76 -24.90 -4.08
C ARG A 92 -20.04 -26.35 -4.48
N GLN A 93 -20.16 -27.27 -3.50
CA GLN A 93 -20.44 -28.67 -3.78
C GLN A 93 -21.89 -28.85 -4.25
N ASN A 94 -22.82 -28.18 -3.59
CA ASN A 94 -24.23 -28.25 -3.90
C ASN A 94 -24.74 -27.11 -4.80
N GLN A 95 -23.83 -26.20 -5.21
CA GLN A 95 -24.14 -25.01 -6.03
C GLN A 95 -25.23 -24.14 -5.42
N LYS A 96 -25.20 -23.95 -4.11
CA LYS A 96 -26.17 -23.15 -3.36
C LYS A 96 -25.52 -21.94 -2.72
N LEU A 97 -26.20 -20.81 -2.77
CA LEU A 97 -25.86 -19.62 -2.01
C LEU A 97 -26.83 -19.50 -0.82
N TYR A 98 -26.29 -19.54 0.37
CA TYR A 98 -27.01 -19.20 1.59
C TYR A 98 -26.70 -17.75 1.91
N PHE A 99 -27.73 -16.95 2.14
CA PHE A 99 -27.59 -15.54 2.40
C PHE A 99 -28.58 -15.11 3.49
N TRP A 100 -28.06 -14.47 4.53
CA TRP A 100 -28.91 -13.84 5.53
C TRP A 100 -29.07 -12.35 5.17
N PRO A 101 -30.19 -11.94 4.61
CA PRO A 101 -30.34 -10.58 4.14
C PRO A 101 -30.35 -9.58 5.30
N PRO A 102 -29.72 -8.40 5.16
CA PRO A 102 -29.73 -7.37 6.18
C PRO A 102 -31.08 -6.63 6.30
N GLY A 103 -32.00 -6.90 5.42
CA GLY A 103 -33.33 -6.33 5.38
C GLY A 103 -34.27 -7.11 4.48
N ASP A 104 -35.46 -6.53 4.26
CA ASP A 104 -36.49 -7.11 3.43
C ASP A 104 -36.03 -7.19 1.96
N LEU A 105 -35.96 -8.40 1.39
CA LEU A 105 -35.51 -8.63 0.01
C LEU A 105 -36.48 -8.02 -1.02
N ASP A 106 -37.74 -7.87 -0.69
CA ASP A 106 -38.73 -7.25 -1.60
C ASP A 106 -38.51 -5.73 -1.74
N LYS A 107 -37.76 -5.14 -0.81
CA LYS A 107 -37.46 -3.70 -0.76
C LYS A 107 -36.03 -3.34 -1.09
N THR A 108 -35.11 -4.31 -1.08
CA THR A 108 -33.68 -4.06 -1.24
C THR A 108 -33.12 -4.95 -2.33
N PRO A 109 -32.65 -4.39 -3.46
CA PRO A 109 -32.06 -5.18 -4.51
C PRO A 109 -30.75 -5.85 -4.05
N VAL A 110 -30.60 -7.12 -4.41
CA VAL A 110 -29.38 -7.90 -4.17
C VAL A 110 -28.66 -8.12 -5.50
N PHE A 111 -27.38 -7.79 -5.53
CA PHE A 111 -26.54 -7.97 -6.71
C PHE A 111 -25.52 -9.08 -6.47
N LEU A 112 -25.52 -10.08 -7.34
CA LEU A 112 -24.48 -11.11 -7.37
C LEU A 112 -23.53 -10.82 -8.53
N SER A 113 -22.26 -10.51 -8.19
CA SER A 113 -21.22 -10.24 -9.18
C SER A 113 -20.77 -11.54 -9.86
N LEU A 114 -20.91 -11.63 -11.17
CA LEU A 114 -20.54 -12.80 -11.99
C LEU A 114 -19.47 -12.45 -13.04
N CYS A 115 -19.35 -11.18 -13.44
CA CYS A 115 -18.39 -10.76 -14.45
C CYS A 115 -16.97 -10.74 -13.87
N ARG A 116 -16.16 -11.72 -14.25
CA ARG A 116 -14.75 -11.86 -13.80
C ARG A 116 -13.76 -11.04 -14.60
N ASN A 117 -14.13 -10.68 -15.83
CA ASN A 117 -13.32 -9.81 -16.67
C ASN A 117 -13.46 -8.35 -16.22
N PRO A 118 -12.52 -7.47 -16.61
CA PRO A 118 -12.71 -6.04 -16.47
C PRO A 118 -14.01 -5.61 -17.15
N LEU A 119 -14.74 -4.64 -16.55
CA LEU A 119 -15.96 -4.13 -17.18
C LEU A 119 -15.65 -3.36 -18.47
N LEU A 120 -14.47 -2.72 -18.52
CA LEU A 120 -13.92 -2.11 -19.72
C LEU A 120 -12.44 -2.42 -19.83
N LYS A 121 -11.99 -2.89 -21.00
CA LYS A 121 -10.59 -3.06 -21.34
C LYS A 121 -10.29 -2.37 -22.66
N ALA A 122 -9.23 -1.56 -22.66
CA ALA A 122 -8.68 -0.94 -23.86
C ALA A 122 -7.20 -1.27 -23.98
N THR A 123 -6.74 -1.63 -25.17
CA THR A 123 -5.34 -1.95 -25.46
C THR A 123 -4.89 -1.19 -26.70
N GLY A 124 -3.75 -0.49 -26.62
CA GLY A 124 -3.15 0.26 -27.72
C GLY A 124 -4.02 1.41 -28.24
N SER A 125 -5.07 1.78 -27.52
CA SER A 125 -6.02 2.82 -27.92
C SER A 125 -5.50 4.21 -27.59
N SER A 126 -5.95 5.20 -28.36
CA SER A 126 -5.61 6.60 -28.09
C SER A 126 -6.83 7.52 -28.19
N HIS A 127 -6.73 8.68 -27.51
CA HIS A 127 -7.77 9.72 -27.51
C HIS A 127 -9.13 9.22 -26.97
N LEU A 128 -9.11 8.27 -26.04
CA LEU A 128 -10.32 7.73 -25.43
C LEU A 128 -10.74 8.58 -24.22
N VAL A 129 -12.00 8.97 -24.15
CA VAL A 129 -12.59 9.66 -23.00
C VAL A 129 -13.74 8.84 -22.45
N LEU A 130 -13.57 8.35 -21.21
CA LEU A 130 -14.62 7.71 -20.41
C LEU A 130 -15.10 8.74 -19.40
N ARG A 131 -16.32 9.23 -19.56
CA ARG A 131 -16.84 10.33 -18.75
C ARG A 131 -18.26 10.07 -18.26
N ASP A 132 -18.54 10.49 -17.02
CA ASP A 132 -19.85 10.44 -16.39
C ASP A 132 -20.48 9.03 -16.40
N LEU A 133 -19.64 7.98 -16.27
CA LEU A 133 -20.02 6.57 -16.27
C LEU A 133 -20.02 6.01 -14.84
N VAL A 134 -20.87 5.01 -14.61
CA VAL A 134 -20.87 4.19 -13.40
C VAL A 134 -20.36 2.80 -13.74
N PHE A 135 -19.29 2.37 -13.05
CA PHE A 135 -18.76 1.01 -13.11
C PHE A 135 -19.01 0.35 -11.76
N GLU A 136 -19.83 -0.69 -11.75
CA GLU A 136 -20.19 -1.33 -10.47
C GLU A 136 -20.47 -2.83 -10.59
N ASN A 137 -20.33 -3.51 -9.45
CA ASN A 137 -20.73 -4.90 -9.24
C ASN A 137 -20.04 -5.92 -10.19
N GLY A 138 -18.79 -5.66 -10.57
CA GLY A 138 -17.92 -6.62 -11.27
C GLY A 138 -17.01 -7.39 -10.30
N CYS A 139 -16.66 -8.65 -10.65
CA CYS A 139 -15.65 -9.41 -9.89
C CYS A 139 -14.22 -8.98 -10.25
N GLY A 140 -14.01 -8.42 -11.44
CA GLY A 140 -12.71 -7.96 -11.96
C GLY A 140 -12.40 -6.50 -11.61
N ASN A 141 -11.49 -5.90 -12.37
CA ASN A 141 -11.23 -4.46 -12.35
C ASN A 141 -12.37 -3.70 -13.06
N ALA A 142 -12.59 -2.45 -12.71
CA ALA A 142 -13.56 -1.65 -13.44
C ALA A 142 -13.05 -1.28 -14.82
N VAL A 143 -11.87 -0.67 -14.90
CA VAL A 143 -11.24 -0.23 -16.16
C VAL A 143 -9.80 -0.71 -16.23
N GLU A 144 -9.41 -1.30 -17.35
CA GLU A 144 -8.03 -1.64 -17.70
C GLU A 144 -7.59 -0.92 -18.97
N LEU A 145 -6.51 -0.17 -18.87
CA LEU A 145 -5.86 0.53 -19.97
C LEU A 145 -4.46 -0.06 -20.16
N GLN A 146 -4.20 -0.70 -21.28
CA GLN A 146 -2.90 -1.27 -21.61
C GLN A 146 -2.32 -0.56 -22.85
N ASP A 147 -1.13 0.01 -22.70
CA ASP A 147 -0.43 0.73 -23.76
C ASP A 147 -1.25 1.83 -24.45
N CYS A 148 -2.21 2.39 -23.70
CA CYS A 148 -3.07 3.46 -24.17
C CYS A 148 -2.35 4.82 -24.11
N ARG A 149 -2.78 5.75 -24.96
CA ARG A 149 -2.25 7.12 -24.98
C ARG A 149 -3.36 8.14 -24.98
N GLN A 150 -3.15 9.26 -24.29
CA GLN A 150 -4.09 10.40 -24.27
C GLN A 150 -5.52 9.94 -23.89
N THR A 151 -5.59 9.06 -22.87
CA THR A 151 -6.84 8.50 -22.38
C THR A 151 -7.26 9.21 -21.11
N ARG A 152 -8.55 9.50 -20.99
CA ARG A 152 -9.14 10.13 -19.81
C ARG A 152 -10.27 9.30 -19.23
N VAL A 153 -10.16 8.97 -17.95
CA VAL A 153 -11.27 8.46 -17.12
C VAL A 153 -11.63 9.60 -16.19
N GLU A 154 -12.78 10.26 -16.43
CA GLU A 154 -13.13 11.45 -15.68
C GLU A 154 -14.57 11.48 -15.21
N LYS A 155 -14.79 12.02 -14.00
CA LYS A 155 -16.11 12.16 -13.38
C LYS A 155 -16.89 10.83 -13.34
N CYS A 156 -16.19 9.70 -13.25
CA CYS A 156 -16.81 8.38 -13.16
C CYS A 156 -16.99 7.99 -11.69
N LEU A 157 -18.03 7.21 -11.42
CA LEU A 157 -18.24 6.51 -10.17
C LEU A 157 -17.85 5.05 -10.36
N VAL A 158 -16.87 4.58 -9.57
CA VAL A 158 -16.47 3.16 -9.53
C VAL A 158 -16.75 2.61 -8.14
N ARG A 159 -17.57 1.57 -8.05
CA ARG A 159 -17.92 0.99 -6.75
C ARG A 159 -18.22 -0.49 -6.78
N ASN A 160 -18.07 -1.16 -5.62
CA ASN A 160 -18.42 -2.57 -5.44
C ASN A 160 -17.73 -3.49 -6.46
N MET A 161 -16.45 -3.23 -6.76
CA MET A 161 -15.64 -4.08 -7.62
C MET A 161 -14.90 -5.15 -6.81
N GLY A 162 -14.78 -6.35 -7.34
CA GLY A 162 -14.06 -7.44 -6.69
C GLY A 162 -12.55 -7.25 -6.67
N LEU A 163 -12.00 -6.56 -7.67
CA LEU A 163 -10.58 -6.19 -7.72
C LEU A 163 -10.41 -4.66 -7.64
N SER A 164 -9.67 -4.07 -8.55
CA SER A 164 -9.30 -2.65 -8.50
C SER A 164 -10.27 -1.76 -9.29
N GLY A 165 -10.19 -0.45 -9.05
CA GLY A 165 -10.89 0.53 -9.84
C GLY A 165 -10.28 0.68 -11.23
N VAL A 166 -9.32 1.58 -11.41
CA VAL A 166 -8.68 1.85 -12.71
C VAL A 166 -7.24 1.34 -12.70
N MET A 167 -6.91 0.49 -13.65
CA MET A 167 -5.54 -0.02 -13.88
C MET A 167 -5.03 0.49 -15.22
N SER A 168 -3.92 1.22 -15.23
CA SER A 168 -3.26 1.73 -16.43
C SER A 168 -1.81 1.28 -16.46
N SER A 169 -1.40 0.55 -17.49
CA SER A 169 -0.03 0.07 -17.67
C SER A 169 0.49 0.40 -19.06
N GLY A 170 1.71 0.93 -19.12
CA GLY A 170 2.31 1.39 -20.38
C GLY A 170 1.65 2.64 -20.95
N GLY A 171 2.02 2.99 -22.18
CA GLY A 171 1.51 4.16 -22.86
C GLY A 171 2.00 5.48 -22.27
N ALA A 172 1.24 6.54 -22.47
CA ALA A 172 1.52 7.87 -21.96
C ALA A 172 0.28 8.78 -21.98
N ASP A 173 0.33 9.89 -21.24
CA ASP A 173 -0.75 10.90 -21.17
C ASP A 173 -2.11 10.31 -20.77
N ASN A 174 -2.14 9.32 -19.88
CA ASN A 174 -3.36 8.73 -19.36
C ASN A 174 -3.73 9.36 -18.02
N HIS A 175 -4.99 9.74 -17.83
CA HIS A 175 -5.42 10.53 -16.69
C HIS A 175 -6.68 9.95 -16.03
N VAL A 176 -6.68 9.84 -14.69
CA VAL A 176 -7.86 9.55 -13.88
C VAL A 176 -8.20 10.81 -13.10
N VAL A 177 -9.34 11.43 -13.42
CA VAL A 177 -9.62 12.80 -12.97
C VAL A 177 -11.02 12.96 -12.42
N ARG A 178 -11.15 13.50 -11.21
CA ARG A 178 -12.43 13.82 -10.56
C ARG A 178 -13.39 12.63 -10.49
N CYS A 179 -12.85 11.43 -10.31
CA CYS A 179 -13.63 10.22 -10.09
C CYS A 179 -13.84 9.97 -8.60
N GLU A 180 -14.92 9.30 -8.26
CA GLU A 180 -15.09 8.65 -6.97
C GLU A 180 -14.87 7.15 -7.15
N ILE A 181 -13.94 6.57 -6.39
CA ILE A 181 -13.61 5.14 -6.42
C ILE A 181 -13.72 4.61 -5.00
N THR A 182 -14.69 3.74 -4.77
CA THR A 182 -15.02 3.27 -3.43
C THR A 182 -15.42 1.80 -3.40
N ARG A 183 -15.26 1.16 -2.23
CA ARG A 183 -15.67 -0.22 -1.99
C ARG A 183 -15.15 -1.21 -3.04
N VAL A 184 -13.88 -1.08 -3.39
CA VAL A 184 -13.19 -2.01 -4.27
C VAL A 184 -12.38 -3.03 -3.47
N GLY A 185 -12.19 -4.22 -4.05
CA GLY A 185 -11.53 -5.35 -3.40
C GLY A 185 -10.04 -5.12 -3.14
N VAL A 186 -9.37 -4.33 -3.96
CA VAL A 186 -7.93 -4.08 -3.91
C VAL A 186 -7.67 -2.56 -3.84
N ARG A 187 -7.11 -1.93 -4.85
CA ARG A 187 -6.73 -0.51 -4.89
C ARG A 187 -7.66 0.32 -5.75
N ALA A 188 -7.71 1.63 -5.50
CA ALA A 188 -8.49 2.49 -6.36
C ALA A 188 -7.84 2.66 -7.74
N VAL A 189 -6.55 3.05 -7.79
CA VAL A 189 -5.83 3.26 -9.05
C VAL A 189 -4.45 2.61 -9.02
N GLY A 190 -4.13 1.84 -10.05
CA GLY A 190 -2.78 1.41 -10.38
C GLY A 190 -2.33 2.06 -11.69
N MET A 191 -1.20 2.76 -11.68
CA MET A 191 -0.73 3.50 -12.84
C MET A 191 0.78 3.34 -13.01
N THR A 192 1.21 2.80 -14.15
CA THR A 192 2.62 2.62 -14.47
C THR A 192 2.86 3.06 -15.90
N ALA A 193 3.65 4.11 -16.10
CA ALA A 193 3.96 4.66 -17.41
C ALA A 193 5.30 5.41 -17.39
N GLY A 194 5.85 5.66 -18.59
CA GLY A 194 7.17 6.25 -18.75
C GLY A 194 8.29 5.22 -18.68
N ASP A 195 9.47 5.61 -19.12
CA ASP A 195 10.64 4.73 -19.22
C ASP A 195 11.73 5.23 -18.28
N ARG A 196 12.05 4.43 -17.28
CA ARG A 196 13.07 4.73 -16.28
C ARG A 196 14.48 4.77 -16.87
N LYS A 197 14.77 3.95 -17.90
CA LYS A 197 16.10 3.86 -18.48
C LYS A 197 16.48 5.12 -19.26
N THR A 198 15.50 5.65 -19.99
CA THR A 198 15.66 6.90 -20.77
C THR A 198 15.18 8.15 -20.04
N LEU A 199 14.62 7.99 -18.84
CA LEU A 199 13.94 9.02 -18.06
C LEU A 199 12.81 9.71 -18.83
N ALA A 200 12.23 9.01 -19.81
CA ALA A 200 11.10 9.54 -20.57
C ALA A 200 9.83 9.52 -19.72
N SER A 201 9.25 10.69 -19.51
CA SER A 201 8.03 10.85 -18.72
C SER A 201 6.84 10.13 -19.34
N GLY A 202 6.08 9.39 -18.51
CA GLY A 202 4.77 8.87 -18.90
C GLY A 202 3.70 9.95 -18.95
N ASN A 203 3.92 11.08 -18.26
CA ASN A 203 2.98 12.20 -18.14
C ASN A 203 1.56 11.78 -17.76
N CYS A 204 1.43 10.67 -17.02
CA CYS A 204 0.15 10.17 -16.54
C CYS A 204 -0.22 10.80 -15.20
N SER A 205 -1.52 10.88 -14.89
CA SER A 205 -1.92 11.50 -13.64
C SER A 205 -3.19 10.93 -13.01
N VAL A 206 -3.23 11.01 -11.67
CA VAL A 206 -4.39 10.74 -10.81
C VAL A 206 -4.69 12.02 -10.07
N VAL A 207 -5.74 12.77 -10.47
CA VAL A 207 -5.94 14.15 -9.99
C VAL A 207 -7.39 14.43 -9.59
N GLY A 208 -7.56 15.00 -8.39
CA GLY A 208 -8.85 15.50 -7.92
C GLY A 208 -9.89 14.40 -7.64
N ASN A 209 -9.45 13.19 -7.33
CA ASN A 209 -10.34 12.07 -7.08
C ASN A 209 -10.65 11.93 -5.57
N GLN A 210 -11.77 11.27 -5.26
CA GLN A 210 -12.10 10.76 -3.94
C GLN A 210 -11.92 9.24 -3.95
N LEU A 211 -10.96 8.72 -3.15
CA LEU A 211 -10.54 7.33 -3.15
C LEU A 211 -10.70 6.78 -1.72
N HIS A 212 -11.68 5.88 -1.50
CA HIS A 212 -11.99 5.47 -0.13
C HIS A 212 -12.63 4.09 -0.01
N GLU A 213 -12.63 3.53 1.21
CA GLU A 213 -13.19 2.20 1.53
C GLU A 213 -12.60 1.11 0.63
N LEU A 214 -11.28 1.06 0.54
CA LEU A 214 -10.53 0.19 -0.36
C LEU A 214 -10.07 -1.09 0.33
N GLY A 215 -9.53 -2.04 -0.45
CA GLY A 215 -8.89 -3.24 0.08
C GLY A 215 -9.86 -4.18 0.79
N ARG A 216 -11.10 -4.31 0.31
CA ARG A 216 -12.10 -5.17 0.96
C ARG A 216 -11.80 -6.67 0.86
N TYR A 217 -10.96 -7.04 -0.10
CA TYR A 217 -10.53 -8.42 -0.35
C TYR A 217 -9.03 -8.63 -0.12
N ASP A 218 -8.21 -7.75 -0.68
CA ASP A 218 -6.76 -7.77 -0.54
C ASP A 218 -6.33 -6.52 0.25
N TRP A 219 -6.14 -6.72 1.54
CA TRP A 219 -5.79 -5.63 2.44
C TRP A 219 -4.40 -5.07 2.15
N GLN A 220 -3.42 -5.94 1.87
CA GLN A 220 -2.02 -5.54 1.63
C GLN A 220 -1.89 -4.57 0.46
N ASN A 221 -2.71 -4.74 -0.55
CA ASN A 221 -2.75 -3.88 -1.73
C ASN A 221 -3.87 -2.83 -1.69
N GLY A 222 -4.62 -2.75 -0.60
CA GLY A 222 -5.78 -1.88 -0.41
C GLY A 222 -5.41 -0.42 -0.16
N ARG A 223 -4.84 0.26 -1.15
CA ARG A 223 -4.41 1.66 -1.07
C ARG A 223 -5.03 2.53 -2.17
N GLY A 224 -4.99 3.85 -1.98
CA GLY A 224 -5.54 4.80 -2.95
C GLY A 224 -4.87 4.68 -4.31
N VAL A 225 -3.56 4.88 -4.35
CA VAL A 225 -2.79 4.87 -5.60
C VAL A 225 -1.54 4.01 -5.48
N ASN A 226 -1.26 3.22 -6.52
CA ASN A 226 0.02 2.59 -6.75
C ASN A 226 0.62 3.16 -8.04
N LEU A 227 1.74 3.89 -7.91
CA LEU A 227 2.37 4.62 -9.00
C LEU A 227 3.70 4.01 -9.37
N GLY A 228 3.99 3.87 -10.66
CA GLY A 228 5.26 3.34 -11.15
C GLY A 228 5.73 3.99 -12.45
N GLY A 229 6.96 3.68 -12.84
CA GLY A 229 7.56 4.17 -14.10
C GLY A 229 8.33 5.48 -13.92
N CYS A 230 8.09 6.47 -14.76
CA CYS A 230 8.79 7.74 -14.75
C CYS A 230 7.87 8.93 -15.04
N GLY A 231 8.02 10.03 -14.29
CA GLY A 231 7.40 11.32 -14.58
C GLY A 231 5.88 11.36 -14.50
N ASN A 232 5.26 10.66 -13.51
CA ASN A 232 3.82 10.64 -13.31
C ASN A 232 3.41 11.46 -12.09
N ARG A 233 2.12 11.82 -11.98
CA ARG A 233 1.62 12.74 -10.98
C ARG A 233 0.40 12.20 -10.20
N VAL A 234 0.41 12.37 -8.87
CA VAL A 234 -0.73 12.14 -7.97
C VAL A 234 -1.01 13.42 -7.22
N ALA A 235 -2.15 14.08 -7.50
CA ALA A 235 -2.39 15.41 -6.92
C ALA A 235 -3.86 15.71 -6.62
N HIS A 236 -4.09 16.56 -5.60
CA HIS A 236 -5.42 17.04 -5.23
C HIS A 236 -6.44 15.94 -4.94
N ASN A 237 -5.99 14.73 -4.54
CA ASN A 237 -6.90 13.65 -4.19
C ASN A 237 -7.24 13.69 -2.71
N LEU A 238 -8.47 13.29 -2.38
CA LEU A 238 -8.90 12.94 -1.04
C LEU A 238 -8.84 11.42 -0.90
N ILE A 239 -7.95 10.91 -0.03
CA ILE A 239 -7.71 9.46 0.16
C ILE A 239 -7.98 9.10 1.61
N HIS A 240 -8.93 8.18 1.84
CA HIS A 240 -9.28 7.79 3.21
C HIS A 240 -9.89 6.39 3.31
N HIS A 241 -9.92 5.87 4.54
CA HIS A 241 -10.48 4.55 4.87
C HIS A 241 -9.84 3.43 4.04
N CYS A 242 -8.48 3.36 4.13
CA CYS A 242 -7.69 2.29 3.52
C CYS A 242 -7.09 1.39 4.62
N PRO A 243 -7.05 0.07 4.42
CA PRO A 243 -6.45 -0.85 5.40
C PRO A 243 -4.94 -0.64 5.55
N THR A 244 -4.25 -0.26 4.49
CA THR A 244 -2.84 0.10 4.45
C THR A 244 -2.67 1.60 4.14
N GLY A 245 -1.55 2.02 3.53
CA GLY A 245 -1.28 3.44 3.24
C GLY A 245 -2.14 4.06 2.13
N GLY A 246 -1.96 5.35 1.91
CA GLY A 246 -2.66 6.10 0.86
C GLY A 246 -2.05 5.93 -0.51
N VAL A 247 -0.74 6.17 -0.65
CA VAL A 247 -0.02 6.14 -1.93
C VAL A 247 1.27 5.34 -1.80
N SER A 248 1.48 4.39 -2.71
CA SER A 248 2.77 3.74 -2.91
C SER A 248 3.33 4.16 -4.26
N TYR A 249 4.61 4.42 -4.33
CA TYR A 249 5.26 4.81 -5.58
C TYR A 249 6.61 4.11 -5.74
N SER A 250 7.04 3.96 -6.98
CA SER A 250 8.35 3.42 -7.35
C SER A 250 8.75 3.95 -8.72
N GLY A 251 10.04 4.18 -8.91
CA GLY A 251 10.55 4.72 -10.17
C GLY A 251 11.02 6.15 -10.01
N ASN A 252 10.87 6.98 -11.04
CA ASN A 252 11.60 8.23 -11.14
C ASN A 252 10.71 9.43 -11.41
N GLU A 253 11.14 10.58 -10.88
CA GLU A 253 10.60 11.91 -11.23
C GLU A 253 9.08 12.04 -11.04
N HIS A 254 8.52 11.28 -10.10
CA HIS A 254 7.11 11.39 -9.75
C HIS A 254 6.83 12.62 -8.91
N LEU A 255 5.64 13.19 -9.09
CA LEU A 255 5.16 14.33 -8.32
C LEU A 255 3.89 13.95 -7.53
N LEU A 256 4.02 13.89 -6.19
CA LEU A 256 2.95 13.57 -5.26
C LEU A 256 2.64 14.82 -4.42
N GLU A 257 1.58 15.55 -4.77
CA GLU A 257 1.38 16.88 -4.20
C GLU A 257 -0.08 17.22 -3.91
N LEU A 258 -0.29 18.11 -2.92
CA LEU A 258 -1.59 18.70 -2.62
C LEU A 258 -2.70 17.65 -2.37
N ASN A 259 -2.34 16.45 -1.90
CA ASN A 259 -3.31 15.44 -1.51
C ASN A 259 -3.68 15.61 -0.03
N GLU A 260 -4.92 15.34 0.29
CA GLU A 260 -5.38 15.14 1.67
C GLU A 260 -5.53 13.64 1.91
N VAL A 261 -4.82 13.13 2.94
CA VAL A 261 -4.83 11.70 3.27
C VAL A 261 -5.11 11.52 4.76
N HIS A 262 -6.20 10.83 5.07
CA HIS A 262 -6.61 10.60 6.45
C HIS A 262 -7.29 9.24 6.66
N HIS A 263 -7.38 8.78 7.90
CA HIS A 263 -8.01 7.49 8.24
C HIS A 263 -7.51 6.35 7.35
N VAL A 264 -6.20 6.28 7.14
CA VAL A 264 -5.53 5.15 6.47
C VAL A 264 -4.65 4.41 7.48
N CYS A 265 -3.99 3.33 7.08
CA CYS A 265 -3.26 2.41 7.95
C CYS A 265 -4.19 1.76 9.00
N LEU A 266 -5.46 1.49 8.63
CA LEU A 266 -6.48 1.02 9.57
C LEU A 266 -6.17 -0.35 10.16
N VAL A 267 -5.45 -1.19 9.42
CA VAL A 267 -5.23 -2.60 9.75
C VAL A 267 -3.75 -2.92 9.91
N TYR A 268 -2.87 -2.27 9.16
CA TYR A 268 -1.45 -2.58 9.10
C TYR A 268 -0.61 -1.76 10.08
N GLY A 269 0.41 -2.41 10.65
CA GLY A 269 1.59 -1.75 11.21
C GLY A 269 2.76 -1.79 10.23
N ASP A 270 3.85 -1.09 10.53
CA ASP A 270 5.05 -0.94 9.68
C ASP A 270 4.72 -0.53 8.24
N VAL A 271 3.95 0.54 8.12
CA VAL A 271 3.35 1.00 6.88
C VAL A 271 3.52 2.52 6.72
N GLY A 272 3.67 2.98 5.48
CA GLY A 272 3.71 4.41 5.12
C GLY A 272 2.41 4.89 4.50
N VAL A 273 1.96 6.11 4.88
CA VAL A 273 0.88 6.79 4.17
C VAL A 273 1.32 7.10 2.74
N PHE A 274 2.51 7.66 2.58
CA PHE A 274 3.29 7.65 1.33
C PHE A 274 4.45 6.69 1.52
N TYR A 275 4.59 5.71 0.62
CA TYR A 275 5.56 4.63 0.75
C TYR A 275 6.34 4.37 -0.53
N THR A 276 7.66 4.28 -0.40
CA THR A 276 8.59 3.76 -1.40
C THR A 276 9.71 2.98 -0.71
N GLY A 277 10.51 2.21 -1.45
CA GLY A 277 11.63 1.51 -0.86
C GLY A 277 12.37 0.54 -1.76
N ARG A 278 13.57 0.15 -1.32
CA ARG A 278 14.41 -0.89 -1.90
C ARG A 278 14.96 -0.58 -3.29
N ASP A 279 15.21 0.69 -3.58
CA ASP A 279 15.70 1.07 -4.91
C ASP A 279 16.57 2.34 -4.86
N TRP A 280 17.89 2.21 -5.04
CA TRP A 280 18.78 3.38 -5.16
C TRP A 280 18.49 4.23 -6.38
N ALA A 281 17.97 3.60 -7.44
CA ALA A 281 17.63 4.29 -8.68
C ALA A 281 16.24 4.93 -8.68
N SER A 282 15.51 4.85 -7.56
CA SER A 282 14.27 5.59 -7.37
C SER A 282 14.56 7.07 -7.07
N GLN A 283 15.00 7.79 -8.08
CA GLN A 283 15.53 9.15 -7.94
C GLN A 283 14.57 10.21 -8.44
N GLY A 284 14.64 11.40 -7.83
CA GLY A 284 13.97 12.60 -8.32
C GLY A 284 12.48 12.69 -8.00
N ASN A 285 11.94 11.80 -7.16
CA ASN A 285 10.55 11.88 -6.74
C ASN A 285 10.36 13.02 -5.75
N VAL A 286 9.20 13.67 -5.80
CA VAL A 286 8.86 14.80 -4.95
C VAL A 286 7.53 14.55 -4.26
N VAL A 287 7.56 14.50 -2.91
CA VAL A 287 6.37 14.45 -2.05
C VAL A 287 6.21 15.82 -1.40
N ARG A 288 5.25 16.63 -1.86
CA ARG A 288 5.13 18.01 -1.39
C ARG A 288 3.71 18.50 -1.14
N TRP A 289 3.58 19.39 -0.16
CA TRP A 289 2.35 20.14 0.12
C TRP A 289 1.13 19.24 0.38
N ASN A 290 1.36 18.01 0.85
CA ASN A 290 0.29 17.13 1.24
C ASN A 290 -0.15 17.41 2.68
N TYR A 291 -1.42 17.20 2.97
CA TYR A 291 -1.98 17.23 4.30
C TYR A 291 -2.29 15.82 4.77
N ILE A 292 -1.60 15.37 5.81
CA ILE A 292 -1.68 14.01 6.38
C ILE A 292 -2.15 14.13 7.82
N HIS A 293 -3.30 13.55 8.13
CA HIS A 293 -3.87 13.67 9.48
C HIS A 293 -4.76 12.48 9.84
N SER A 294 -5.08 12.34 11.13
CA SER A 294 -6.01 11.31 11.63
C SER A 294 -5.64 9.90 11.15
N ILE A 295 -4.36 9.59 11.15
CA ILE A 295 -3.84 8.28 10.75
C ILE A 295 -3.97 7.31 11.92
N VAL A 296 -4.25 6.05 11.64
CA VAL A 296 -4.30 5.01 12.66
C VAL A 296 -2.90 4.45 12.89
N ASN A 297 -2.46 4.52 14.15
CA ASN A 297 -1.19 3.93 14.57
C ASN A 297 -1.49 2.73 15.46
N ARG A 298 -1.33 1.52 14.91
CA ARG A 298 -1.66 0.28 15.60
C ARG A 298 -0.78 0.08 16.84
N PRO A 299 -1.37 -0.15 18.05
CA PRO A 299 -0.58 -0.38 19.25
C PRO A 299 0.25 -1.67 19.17
N GLY A 300 1.49 -1.61 19.67
CA GLY A 300 2.38 -2.78 19.78
C GLY A 300 3.10 -3.21 18.51
N GLY A 301 2.90 -2.50 17.39
CA GLY A 301 3.61 -2.71 16.13
C GLY A 301 4.77 -1.74 15.90
N SER A 302 5.40 -1.82 14.72
CA SER A 302 6.43 -0.86 14.28
C SER A 302 5.84 0.53 14.01
N GLY A 303 4.52 0.65 14.03
CA GLY A 303 3.77 1.88 13.85
C GLY A 303 3.57 2.30 12.40
N SER A 304 2.84 3.40 12.22
CA SER A 304 2.60 4.03 10.93
C SER A 304 3.53 5.21 10.72
N GLN A 305 3.95 5.44 9.48
CA GLN A 305 4.79 6.55 9.06
C GLN A 305 3.97 7.47 8.12
N ALA A 306 4.08 8.79 8.26
CA ALA A 306 3.43 9.64 7.28
C ALA A 306 4.12 9.53 5.91
N ILE A 307 5.45 9.61 5.89
CA ILE A 307 6.25 9.38 4.69
C ILE A 307 7.34 8.39 5.03
N TYR A 308 7.37 7.28 4.31
CA TYR A 308 8.27 6.15 4.56
C TYR A 308 9.15 5.90 3.34
N LEU A 309 10.40 6.33 3.44
CA LEU A 309 11.48 6.04 2.49
C LEU A 309 12.23 4.83 3.05
N ASP A 310 11.78 3.63 2.65
CA ASP A 310 12.13 2.38 3.29
C ASP A 310 13.32 1.69 2.63
N ASP A 311 13.99 0.82 3.40
CA ASP A 311 14.97 -0.15 2.92
C ASP A 311 15.97 0.41 1.89
N CYS A 312 16.70 1.48 2.28
CA CYS A 312 17.70 2.15 1.46
C CYS A 312 17.16 2.87 0.21
N ASP A 313 15.91 3.28 0.19
CA ASP A 313 15.41 4.19 -0.85
C ASP A 313 16.15 5.53 -0.84
N SER A 314 16.41 6.10 -2.00
CA SER A 314 17.35 7.21 -2.11
C SER A 314 16.94 8.26 -3.14
N GLY A 315 17.33 9.51 -2.89
CA GLY A 315 17.21 10.61 -3.85
C GLY A 315 15.84 11.27 -3.94
N ASP A 316 15.00 11.10 -2.93
CA ASP A 316 13.67 11.70 -2.85
C ASP A 316 13.69 13.07 -2.17
N THR A 317 12.73 13.93 -2.53
CA THR A 317 12.50 15.23 -1.90
C THR A 317 11.13 15.27 -1.21
N VAL A 318 11.14 15.50 0.10
CA VAL A 318 9.96 15.67 0.94
C VAL A 318 9.90 17.12 1.42
N VAL A 319 8.95 17.91 0.91
CA VAL A 319 8.95 19.35 1.17
C VAL A 319 7.56 19.94 1.39
N GLY A 320 7.43 20.80 2.41
CA GLY A 320 6.24 21.60 2.66
C GLY A 320 4.98 20.80 3.05
N ASN A 321 5.12 19.54 3.47
CA ASN A 321 3.98 18.73 3.91
C ASN A 321 3.57 19.12 5.34
N ILE A 322 2.29 18.97 5.63
CA ILE A 322 1.73 19.13 6.98
C ILE A 322 1.31 17.74 7.48
N VAL A 323 1.88 17.32 8.61
CA VAL A 323 1.55 16.04 9.27
C VAL A 323 1.00 16.34 10.65
N PHE A 324 -0.27 15.97 10.91
CA PHE A 324 -0.97 16.28 12.14
C PHE A 324 -1.46 15.01 12.86
N GLY A 325 -0.78 14.61 13.93
CA GLY A 325 -1.18 13.51 14.81
C GLY A 325 -1.28 12.14 14.14
N GLY A 326 -1.59 11.14 14.96
CA GLY A 326 -1.98 9.81 14.50
C GLY A 326 -0.87 8.86 14.05
N VAL A 327 0.24 9.33 13.55
CA VAL A 327 1.37 8.47 13.11
C VAL A 327 2.42 8.28 14.19
N GLY A 328 3.18 7.18 14.10
CA GLY A 328 4.35 6.95 14.95
C GLY A 328 5.52 7.87 14.59
N ARG A 329 5.69 8.16 13.30
CA ARG A 329 6.77 9.02 12.75
C ARG A 329 6.23 9.89 11.61
N GLY A 330 6.70 11.15 11.55
CA GLY A 330 6.43 12.04 10.41
C GLY A 330 7.14 11.55 9.15
N VAL A 331 8.48 11.44 9.21
CA VAL A 331 9.27 10.81 8.14
C VAL A 331 10.13 9.70 8.74
N LEU A 332 10.19 8.55 8.08
CA LEU A 332 11.15 7.50 8.36
C LEU A 332 12.08 7.34 7.15
N LEU A 333 13.38 7.60 7.38
CA LEU A 333 14.48 7.27 6.48
C LEU A 333 15.09 5.92 6.90
N GLY A 334 14.68 4.84 6.22
CA GLY A 334 15.11 3.49 6.50
C GLY A 334 16.44 3.13 5.82
N GLY A 335 17.54 3.74 6.25
CA GLY A 335 18.89 3.47 5.72
C GLY A 335 19.17 4.12 4.37
N GLY A 336 18.25 4.92 3.81
CA GLY A 336 18.40 5.59 2.51
C GLY A 336 19.33 6.79 2.55
N ARG A 337 19.85 7.17 1.39
CA ARG A 337 20.83 8.26 1.24
C ARG A 337 20.38 9.33 0.25
N ASP A 338 21.00 10.50 0.30
CA ASP A 338 20.81 11.59 -0.65
C ASP A 338 19.37 12.14 -0.73
N ASN A 339 18.56 11.92 0.31
CA ASN A 339 17.21 12.46 0.41
C ASN A 339 17.20 13.89 0.94
N THR A 340 16.21 14.69 0.57
CA THR A 340 16.02 16.05 1.07
C THR A 340 14.68 16.18 1.78
N ILE A 341 14.71 16.44 3.09
CA ILE A 341 13.52 16.64 3.93
C ILE A 341 13.54 18.09 4.44
N ARG A 342 12.73 18.96 3.85
CA ARG A 342 12.78 20.39 4.21
C ARG A 342 11.42 21.07 4.26
N GLY A 343 11.32 22.07 5.12
CA GLY A 343 10.16 22.96 5.18
C GLY A 343 8.84 22.25 5.53
N ASN A 344 8.87 21.07 6.17
CA ASN A 344 7.67 20.35 6.59
C ASN A 344 7.22 20.81 7.98
N LEU A 345 5.93 20.70 8.25
CA LEU A 345 5.32 20.98 9.55
C LEU A 345 4.81 19.68 10.19
N PHE A 346 5.40 19.29 11.32
CA PHE A 346 5.05 18.11 12.10
C PHE A 346 4.40 18.53 13.42
N ILE A 347 3.17 18.08 13.68
CA ILE A 347 2.37 18.52 14.83
C ILE A 347 1.92 17.33 15.67
N GLY A 348 2.29 17.29 16.96
CA GLY A 348 1.79 16.33 17.95
C GLY A 348 2.25 14.89 17.73
N LEU A 349 3.43 14.66 17.13
CA LEU A 349 3.92 13.33 16.78
C LEU A 349 4.83 12.76 17.89
N PRO A 350 4.85 11.43 18.08
CA PRO A 350 5.88 10.76 18.86
C PRO A 350 7.28 11.08 18.34
N LYS A 351 7.50 10.94 17.02
CA LYS A 351 8.75 11.28 16.34
C LYS A 351 8.48 12.12 15.10
N GLY A 352 9.25 13.21 14.93
CA GLY A 352 9.19 14.03 13.73
C GLY A 352 9.87 13.33 12.55
N ILE A 353 11.19 13.32 12.52
CA ILE A 353 12.00 12.63 11.52
C ILE A 353 12.82 11.54 12.22
N HIS A 354 12.77 10.33 11.71
CA HIS A 354 13.58 9.21 12.19
C HIS A 354 14.52 8.74 11.07
N VAL A 355 15.79 8.58 11.43
CA VAL A 355 16.83 8.02 10.54
C VAL A 355 17.42 6.77 11.19
N ASP A 356 17.55 5.68 10.46
CA ASP A 356 18.27 4.49 10.89
C ASP A 356 19.31 4.05 9.85
N ALA A 357 20.25 3.21 10.26
CA ALA A 357 21.30 2.63 9.42
C ALA A 357 21.07 1.14 9.21
N ARG A 358 19.86 0.77 8.76
CA ARG A 358 19.48 -0.65 8.57
C ARG A 358 20.25 -1.35 7.45
N GLY A 359 20.76 -0.64 6.46
CA GLY A 359 21.42 -1.21 5.30
C GLY A 359 22.47 -2.26 5.65
N PRO A 360 23.55 -1.95 6.41
CA PRO A 360 24.60 -2.92 6.75
C PRO A 360 24.11 -4.10 7.60
N ARG A 361 23.00 -3.94 8.32
CA ARG A 361 22.42 -5.00 9.14
C ARG A 361 21.52 -5.95 8.36
N ALA A 362 20.91 -5.45 7.30
CA ALA A 362 19.87 -6.16 6.57
C ALA A 362 20.40 -6.90 5.35
N ILE A 363 21.42 -6.35 4.66
CA ILE A 363 21.96 -6.91 3.42
C ILE A 363 23.46 -6.83 3.35
N THR A 364 24.04 -7.65 2.48
CA THR A 364 25.38 -7.51 1.93
C THR A 364 25.25 -7.36 0.41
N LEU A 365 26.05 -6.50 -0.20
CA LEU A 365 25.98 -6.21 -1.63
C LEU A 365 26.34 -7.41 -2.51
N ASP A 366 27.20 -8.29 -2.01
CA ASP A 366 27.75 -9.43 -2.77
C ASP A 366 26.85 -10.67 -2.74
N ARG A 367 25.71 -10.60 -2.03
CA ARG A 367 24.77 -11.71 -1.96
C ARG A 367 23.42 -11.30 -2.55
N PRO A 368 22.85 -12.11 -3.46
CA PRO A 368 21.48 -11.92 -3.87
C PRO A 368 20.56 -11.87 -2.63
N GLY A 369 19.81 -10.83 -2.50
CA GLY A 369 18.90 -10.63 -1.37
C GLY A 369 17.57 -10.06 -1.84
N SER A 370 16.63 -9.91 -0.93
CA SER A 370 15.30 -9.42 -1.24
C SER A 370 15.26 -7.97 -1.75
N TRP A 371 16.31 -7.18 -1.46
CA TRP A 371 16.32 -5.78 -1.88
C TRP A 371 16.95 -5.58 -3.26
N ASN A 372 17.99 -6.33 -3.62
CA ASN A 372 18.66 -6.29 -4.93
C ASN A 372 19.05 -4.88 -5.41
N LEU A 373 19.49 -4.01 -4.49
CA LEU A 373 19.72 -2.59 -4.75
C LEU A 373 20.61 -2.34 -5.96
N ARG A 374 21.74 -3.08 -6.06
CA ARG A 374 22.67 -2.97 -7.16
C ARG A 374 22.05 -3.40 -8.49
N ALA A 375 21.39 -4.57 -8.53
CA ALA A 375 20.76 -5.06 -9.74
C ALA A 375 19.68 -4.11 -10.27
N ARG A 376 18.87 -3.51 -9.38
CA ARG A 376 17.86 -2.51 -9.76
C ARG A 376 18.47 -1.26 -10.37
N ALA A 377 19.61 -0.80 -9.86
CA ALA A 377 20.33 0.32 -10.44
C ALA A 377 20.92 -0.04 -11.82
N GLU A 378 21.46 -1.26 -11.97
CA GLU A 378 21.97 -1.78 -13.24
C GLU A 378 20.87 -1.94 -14.31
N GLU A 379 19.64 -2.33 -13.92
CA GLU A 379 18.49 -2.45 -14.84
C GLU A 379 18.18 -1.15 -15.58
N VAL A 380 18.36 0.00 -14.94
CA VAL A 380 18.13 1.31 -15.56
C VAL A 380 19.37 1.91 -16.20
N ASP A 381 20.49 1.18 -16.20
CA ASP A 381 21.78 1.67 -16.74
C ASP A 381 22.23 2.98 -16.07
N TYR A 382 22.24 2.97 -14.70
CA TYR A 382 22.49 4.16 -13.87
C TYR A 382 23.85 4.81 -14.12
N LEU A 383 24.79 4.13 -14.80
CA LEU A 383 26.10 4.65 -15.20
C LEU A 383 26.13 5.22 -16.61
N SER A 384 25.02 5.20 -17.35
CA SER A 384 24.94 5.86 -18.67
C SER A 384 25.18 7.38 -18.57
N PRO A 385 25.59 8.05 -19.66
CA PRO A 385 25.80 9.50 -19.65
C PRO A 385 24.59 10.29 -19.13
N LEU A 386 23.37 9.88 -19.53
CA LEU A 386 22.13 10.51 -19.11
C LEU A 386 21.94 10.45 -17.56
N TRP A 387 22.12 9.28 -17.01
CA TRP A 387 21.95 9.07 -15.57
C TRP A 387 23.06 9.73 -14.74
N ARG A 388 24.31 9.69 -15.22
CA ARG A 388 25.45 10.39 -14.58
C ARG A 388 25.27 11.90 -14.53
N GLU A 389 24.73 12.46 -15.58
CA GLU A 389 24.41 13.90 -15.63
C GLU A 389 23.25 14.24 -14.71
N ARG A 390 22.17 13.45 -14.75
CA ARG A 390 20.95 13.71 -14.00
C ARG A 390 21.09 13.43 -12.51
N TYR A 391 21.79 12.33 -12.14
CA TYR A 391 21.95 11.85 -10.76
C TYR A 391 23.42 11.54 -10.44
N PRO A 392 24.28 12.55 -10.36
CA PRO A 392 25.74 12.37 -10.22
C PRO A 392 26.14 11.68 -8.90
N ARG A 393 25.34 11.81 -7.84
CA ARG A 393 25.58 11.13 -6.57
C ARG A 393 25.33 9.62 -6.67
N LEU A 394 24.24 9.23 -7.33
CA LEU A 394 23.95 7.81 -7.58
C LEU A 394 25.06 7.16 -8.40
N ALA A 395 25.60 7.85 -9.39
CA ALA A 395 26.68 7.32 -10.21
C ALA A 395 27.95 6.92 -9.42
N ARG A 396 28.11 7.48 -8.22
CA ARG A 396 29.25 7.21 -7.31
C ARG A 396 28.85 6.38 -6.10
N VAL A 397 27.65 5.85 -6.05
CA VAL A 397 27.11 5.16 -4.87
C VAL A 397 28.00 4.01 -4.40
N LEU A 398 28.67 3.30 -5.31
CA LEU A 398 29.57 2.19 -5.00
C LEU A 398 31.00 2.64 -4.64
N ASP A 399 31.38 3.89 -4.88
CA ASP A 399 32.68 4.46 -4.54
C ASP A 399 32.73 4.95 -3.08
N GLU A 400 31.58 5.03 -2.45
CA GLU A 400 31.38 5.46 -1.06
C GLU A 400 30.86 4.29 -0.21
N GLU A 401 30.31 4.58 0.97
CA GLU A 401 29.65 3.59 1.84
C GLU A 401 28.18 3.42 1.41
N PRO A 402 27.87 2.55 0.45
CA PRO A 402 26.57 2.55 -0.25
C PRO A 402 25.37 2.18 0.62
N LEU A 403 25.59 1.51 1.74
CA LEU A 403 24.53 1.07 2.65
C LEU A 403 24.30 2.02 3.82
N LEU A 404 25.12 3.08 3.97
CA LEU A 404 24.96 4.07 5.04
C LEU A 404 24.02 5.21 4.60
N PRO A 405 23.27 5.79 5.55
CA PRO A 405 22.31 6.88 5.27
C PRO A 405 23.02 8.24 5.10
N MET A 406 23.95 8.32 4.15
CA MET A 406 24.79 9.49 3.92
C MET A 406 24.18 10.51 2.98
N GLY A 407 24.55 11.79 3.14
CA GLY A 407 24.17 12.87 2.24
C GLY A 407 22.71 13.28 2.29
N ASN A 408 21.98 12.86 3.32
CA ASN A 408 20.63 13.34 3.55
C ASN A 408 20.64 14.80 4.02
N VAL A 409 19.70 15.62 3.55
CA VAL A 409 19.55 17.03 3.94
C VAL A 409 18.28 17.23 4.73
N LEU A 410 18.42 17.52 6.02
CA LEU A 410 17.31 17.73 6.96
C LEU A 410 17.32 19.17 7.42
N ARG A 411 16.48 20.06 6.84
CA ARG A 411 16.53 21.49 7.19
C ARG A 411 15.16 22.17 7.15
N ASP A 412 15.05 23.28 7.85
CA ASP A 412 13.89 24.19 7.83
C ASP A 412 12.56 23.51 8.21
N ASN A 413 12.59 22.34 8.88
CA ASN A 413 11.39 21.65 9.34
C ASN A 413 10.92 22.23 10.67
N ILE A 414 9.61 22.35 10.84
CA ILE A 414 8.97 22.88 12.04
C ILE A 414 8.32 21.74 12.81
N PHE A 415 8.59 21.66 14.12
CA PHE A 415 8.06 20.65 15.02
C PHE A 415 7.27 21.31 16.14
N VAL A 416 5.99 21.02 16.22
CA VAL A 416 5.09 21.55 17.24
C VAL A 416 4.56 20.41 18.10
N GLY A 417 4.92 20.40 19.39
CA GLY A 417 4.47 19.36 20.32
C GLY A 417 4.93 17.93 19.98
N CYS A 418 5.98 17.76 19.19
CA CYS A 418 6.60 16.47 18.93
C CYS A 418 7.45 16.04 20.12
N LYS A 419 7.32 14.78 20.54
CA LYS A 419 8.10 14.26 21.70
C LYS A 419 9.59 14.17 21.37
N GLU A 420 9.92 13.69 20.18
CA GLU A 420 11.28 13.55 19.69
C GLU A 420 11.33 14.11 18.24
N PRO A 421 11.68 15.40 18.07
CA PRO A 421 11.73 16.04 16.75
C PRO A 421 12.63 15.32 15.76
N PHE A 422 13.86 14.95 16.21
CA PHE A 422 14.82 14.15 15.46
C PHE A 422 15.16 12.89 16.26
N ALA A 423 14.91 11.74 15.69
CA ALA A 423 15.18 10.44 16.26
C ALA A 423 16.26 9.75 15.44
N LEU A 424 17.49 9.78 15.89
CA LEU A 424 18.60 9.06 15.26
C LEU A 424 18.78 7.71 15.94
N ALA A 425 18.82 6.64 15.15
CA ALA A 425 19.19 5.34 15.67
C ALA A 425 20.65 5.37 16.17
N LYS A 426 20.97 4.54 17.16
CA LYS A 426 22.30 4.55 17.83
C LYS A 426 23.50 4.35 16.90
N ASP A 427 23.26 3.74 15.75
CA ASP A 427 24.27 3.46 14.72
C ASP A 427 24.31 4.52 13.61
N VAL A 428 23.55 5.60 13.73
CA VAL A 428 23.60 6.75 12.82
C VAL A 428 24.52 7.81 13.40
N LYS A 429 25.45 8.30 12.60
CA LYS A 429 26.31 9.42 12.95
C LYS A 429 25.75 10.72 12.37
N GLU A 430 25.79 11.79 13.16
CA GLU A 430 25.31 13.11 12.71
C GLU A 430 26.08 13.62 11.48
N GLU A 431 27.34 13.30 11.35
CA GLU A 431 28.20 13.67 10.21
C GLU A 431 27.77 13.06 8.87
N TRP A 432 26.85 12.10 8.89
CA TRP A 432 26.29 11.48 7.67
C TRP A 432 25.07 12.25 7.10
N LEU A 433 24.52 13.19 7.88
CA LEU A 433 23.28 13.91 7.59
C LEU A 433 23.53 15.33 7.09
#